data_efd96e4999535f091878c508b7388091
#
_entry.id   efd96e4999535f091878c508b7388091
#
_cell.length_a   1.000
_cell.length_b   1.000
_cell.length_c   1.000
_cell.angle_alpha   90.00
_cell.angle_beta   90.00
_cell.angle_gamma   90.00
#
_symmetry.space_group_name_H-M   'P 1'
#
loop_
_entity.id
_entity.type
_entity.pdbx_description
1 polymer ?
#
loop_
_entity_poly.entity_id
_entity_poly.type
_entity_poly.pdbx_seq_one_letter_code
_entity_poly.pdbx_strand_id
1 'polypeptide(L)'
;VNQFEAGDMKGDLGRKPKALTALVRNCVNMFGSWNVGLIATNHTYASQDMFDPDDKISGGQGFIYASSIVIAMKKLKLKEDEKGNKISEVRGIRAACKVMKTRYAKPFEGVQVKIPYDTGMDPYSGLVDLFEKKGLLVQTGNRLKYVDKAGKEHIDFRKAWTGDKLDMIMAEFKEEVPTEIEDADAPIEVETETKPKTKSKKEE
;
A
#
# COMPACT_ATOMS: atom_id res chain seq x y z
N VAL A 1 18.98 22.46 11.27
CA VAL A 1 19.10 21.74 12.55
C VAL A 1 18.34 22.52 13.64
N ASN A 2 18.46 23.84 13.72
CA ASN A 2 17.84 24.65 14.76
C ASN A 2 16.32 24.79 14.71
N GLN A 3 15.67 24.34 13.64
CA GLN A 3 14.20 24.40 13.49
C GLN A 3 13.45 23.28 14.24
N PHE A 4 14.16 22.25 14.69
CA PHE A 4 13.56 21.17 15.47
C PHE A 4 13.61 21.41 16.99
N GLU A 5 14.42 22.35 17.44
CA GLU A 5 14.61 22.64 18.86
C GLU A 5 13.66 23.72 19.40
N ALA A 6 13.09 24.54 18.53
CA ALA A 6 12.16 25.58 18.96
C ALA A 6 10.76 25.01 19.17
N GLY A 7 10.42 24.68 20.41
CA GLY A 7 9.09 24.19 20.81
C GLY A 7 7.95 25.22 20.70
N ASP A 8 8.08 26.25 19.90
CA ASP A 8 7.08 27.29 19.71
C ASP A 8 6.35 27.09 18.36
N MET A 9 5.35 26.22 18.37
CA MET A 9 4.57 25.78 17.21
C MET A 9 3.34 26.64 16.93
N LYS A 10 3.24 27.83 17.45
CA LYS A 10 2.18 28.79 17.12
C LYS A 10 2.49 29.46 15.78
N GLY A 11 1.88 29.00 14.70
CA GLY A 11 1.93 29.68 13.41
C GLY A 11 2.46 28.85 12.23
N ASP A 12 2.71 27.55 12.38
CA ASP A 12 3.41 26.72 11.40
C ASP A 12 2.50 25.82 10.53
N LEU A 13 1.27 26.23 10.31
CA LEU A 13 0.37 25.59 9.34
C LEU A 13 1.00 25.67 7.95
N GLY A 14 1.68 24.60 7.52
CA GLY A 14 2.27 24.49 6.19
C GLY A 14 3.79 24.33 6.11
N ARG A 15 4.56 24.62 7.15
CA ARG A 15 6.03 24.39 7.14
C ARG A 15 6.35 22.91 7.18
N LYS A 16 5.67 22.13 8.04
CA LYS A 16 5.87 20.69 8.15
C LYS A 16 5.63 19.96 6.82
N PRO A 17 4.50 20.16 6.10
CA PRO A 17 4.30 19.57 4.78
C PRO A 17 5.34 20.01 3.75
N LYS A 18 5.79 21.27 3.76
CA LYS A 18 6.84 21.75 2.84
C LYS A 18 8.18 21.08 3.13
N ALA A 19 8.57 20.98 4.40
CA ALA A 19 9.82 20.34 4.81
C ALA A 19 9.81 18.84 4.45
N LEU A 20 8.70 18.13 4.69
CA LEU A 20 8.55 16.73 4.32
C LEU A 20 8.59 16.54 2.81
N THR A 21 7.95 17.39 2.03
CA THR A 21 7.99 17.31 0.57
C THR A 21 9.40 17.54 0.04
N ALA A 22 10.15 18.49 0.61
CA ALA A 22 11.55 18.72 0.24
C ALA A 22 12.43 17.54 0.62
N LEU A 23 12.26 16.96 1.82
CA LEU A 23 12.99 15.78 2.26
C LEU A 23 12.76 14.60 1.31
N VAL A 24 11.49 14.30 1.00
CA VAL A 24 11.14 13.17 0.12
C VAL A 24 11.71 13.37 -1.28
N ARG A 25 11.65 14.59 -1.83
CA ARG A 25 12.24 14.92 -3.13
C ARG A 25 13.75 14.68 -3.13
N ASN A 26 14.45 15.10 -2.09
CA ASN A 26 15.89 14.84 -1.94
C ASN A 26 16.18 13.35 -1.83
N CYS A 27 15.39 12.60 -1.05
CA CYS A 27 15.53 11.15 -0.94
C CYS A 27 15.33 10.46 -2.30
N VAL A 28 14.30 10.81 -3.06
CA VAL A 28 14.04 10.24 -4.38
C VAL A 28 15.21 10.49 -5.33
N ASN A 29 15.75 11.71 -5.34
CA ASN A 29 16.88 12.06 -6.20
C ASN A 29 18.17 11.30 -5.83
N MET A 30 18.48 11.21 -4.52
CA MET A 30 19.69 10.53 -4.05
C MET A 30 19.58 9.00 -4.16
N PHE A 31 18.47 8.44 -3.69
CA PHE A 31 18.33 7.00 -3.59
C PHE A 31 18.05 6.36 -4.95
N GLY A 32 17.38 7.07 -5.86
CA GLY A 32 17.18 6.61 -7.22
C GLY A 32 18.49 6.33 -7.96
N SER A 33 19.48 7.26 -7.84
CA SER A 33 20.80 7.10 -8.45
C SER A 33 21.63 5.99 -7.80
N TRP A 34 21.38 5.67 -6.53
CA TRP A 34 22.13 4.66 -5.77
C TRP A 34 21.41 3.31 -5.69
N ASN A 35 20.28 3.15 -6.34
CA ASN A 35 19.44 1.95 -6.29
C ASN A 35 19.08 1.52 -4.85
N VAL A 36 18.76 2.49 -3.99
CA VAL A 36 18.39 2.29 -2.59
C VAL A 36 16.89 2.41 -2.41
N GLY A 37 16.27 1.38 -1.81
CA GLY A 37 14.86 1.42 -1.43
C GLY A 37 14.63 2.22 -0.15
N LEU A 38 13.53 2.99 -0.10
CA LEU A 38 13.09 3.73 1.09
C LEU A 38 11.73 3.21 1.55
N ILE A 39 11.64 2.76 2.80
CA ILE A 39 10.39 2.42 3.47
C ILE A 39 10.16 3.43 4.59
N ALA A 40 9.00 4.08 4.58
CA ALA A 40 8.61 5.04 5.59
C ALA A 40 7.27 4.68 6.22
N THR A 41 7.16 4.84 7.55
CA THR A 41 5.89 4.73 8.27
C THR A 41 5.33 6.12 8.57
N ASN A 42 4.02 6.26 8.50
CA ASN A 42 3.33 7.50 8.77
C ASN A 42 2.00 7.25 9.49
N HIS A 43 1.44 8.30 10.08
CA HIS A 43 0.14 8.26 10.73
C HIS A 43 -0.96 8.79 9.84
N THR A 44 -2.14 8.17 9.94
CA THR A 44 -3.38 8.70 9.39
C THR A 44 -4.19 9.37 10.50
N TYR A 45 -5.03 10.31 10.14
CA TYR A 45 -6.01 10.93 11.00
C TYR A 45 -7.36 10.95 10.29
N ALA A 46 -8.45 10.85 11.05
CA ALA A 46 -9.78 10.87 10.50
C ALA A 46 -10.04 12.17 9.74
N SER A 47 -10.63 12.07 8.56
CA SER A 47 -11.07 13.25 7.83
C SER A 47 -12.19 13.94 8.62
N GLN A 48 -12.11 15.26 8.74
CA GLN A 48 -13.19 16.09 9.29
C GLN A 48 -14.19 16.52 8.21
N ASP A 49 -13.91 16.13 6.96
CA ASP A 49 -14.75 16.46 5.82
C ASP A 49 -15.86 15.40 5.68
N MET A 50 -17.11 15.84 5.76
CA MET A 50 -18.28 14.97 5.61
C MET A 50 -18.42 14.40 4.20
N PHE A 51 -17.83 15.04 3.19
CA PHE A 51 -17.89 14.61 1.79
C PHE A 51 -16.69 13.73 1.39
N ASP A 52 -15.62 13.71 2.18
CA ASP A 52 -14.44 12.88 1.97
C ASP A 52 -14.11 12.12 3.26
N PRO A 53 -14.80 10.97 3.51
CA PRO A 53 -14.67 10.22 4.76
C PRO A 53 -13.37 9.42 4.87
N ASP A 54 -12.53 9.40 3.84
CA ASP A 54 -11.28 8.66 3.86
C ASP A 54 -10.25 9.31 4.80
N ASP A 55 -9.55 8.47 5.56
CA ASP A 55 -8.50 8.90 6.47
C ASP A 55 -7.40 9.67 5.72
N LYS A 56 -7.01 10.84 6.23
CA LYS A 56 -5.96 11.68 5.64
C LYS A 56 -4.58 11.31 6.19
N ILE A 57 -3.58 11.37 5.32
CA ILE A 57 -2.19 11.07 5.67
C ILE A 57 -1.53 12.34 6.22
N SER A 58 -0.84 12.21 7.36
CA SER A 58 -0.07 13.31 7.95
C SER A 58 1.10 13.72 7.04
N GLY A 59 1.36 15.02 6.90
CA GLY A 59 2.50 15.52 6.13
C GLY A 59 2.22 15.91 4.68
N GLY A 60 0.95 15.84 4.26
CA GLY A 60 0.50 16.40 2.98
C GLY A 60 0.67 15.47 1.77
N GLN A 61 0.12 15.90 0.64
CA GLN A 61 0.03 15.12 -0.60
C GLN A 61 1.39 14.83 -1.27
N GLY A 62 2.37 15.69 -1.08
CA GLY A 62 3.70 15.53 -1.71
C GLY A 62 4.38 14.21 -1.36
N PHE A 63 4.16 13.72 -0.13
CA PHE A 63 4.68 12.43 0.31
C PHE A 63 4.03 11.26 -0.44
N ILE A 64 2.72 11.34 -0.66
CA ILE A 64 1.95 10.33 -1.40
C ILE A 64 2.36 10.29 -2.87
N TYR A 65 2.50 11.47 -3.50
CA TYR A 65 2.87 11.55 -4.92
C TYR A 65 4.26 10.97 -5.20
N ALA A 66 5.23 11.19 -4.33
CA ALA A 66 6.57 10.66 -4.50
C ALA A 66 6.67 9.15 -4.26
N SER A 67 5.78 8.57 -3.46
CA SER A 67 5.82 7.14 -3.13
C SER A 67 5.42 6.27 -4.32
N SER A 68 6.16 5.19 -4.55
CA SER A 68 5.82 4.17 -5.55
C SER A 68 4.65 3.29 -5.09
N ILE A 69 4.60 2.97 -3.80
CA ILE A 69 3.55 2.17 -3.17
C ILE A 69 3.11 2.86 -1.88
N VAL A 70 1.80 2.95 -1.66
CA VAL A 70 1.19 3.43 -0.39
C VAL A 70 0.23 2.37 0.11
N ILE A 71 0.47 1.88 1.32
CA ILE A 71 -0.36 0.87 1.98
C ILE A 71 -0.98 1.48 3.23
N ALA A 72 -2.32 1.54 3.27
CA ALA A 72 -3.05 1.86 4.48
C ALA A 72 -3.21 0.61 5.35
N MET A 73 -2.93 0.75 6.63
CA MET A 73 -3.01 -0.37 7.59
C MET A 73 -3.94 0.00 8.73
N LYS A 74 -5.00 -0.80 8.92
CA LYS A 74 -5.94 -0.65 10.03
C LYS A 74 -5.76 -1.78 11.04
N LYS A 75 -5.52 -1.39 12.31
CA LYS A 75 -5.37 -2.35 13.41
C LYS A 75 -6.74 -2.86 13.88
N LEU A 76 -6.93 -4.17 13.86
CA LEU A 76 -8.09 -4.89 14.39
C LEU A 76 -7.64 -5.89 15.46
N LYS A 77 -8.55 -6.26 16.36
CA LYS A 77 -8.29 -7.30 17.37
C LYS A 77 -8.36 -8.69 16.72
N LEU A 78 -7.34 -9.51 16.94
CA LEU A 78 -7.38 -10.93 16.56
C LEU A 78 -8.02 -11.73 17.70
N LYS A 79 -9.23 -12.23 17.46
CA LYS A 79 -10.03 -13.03 18.40
C LYS A 79 -10.26 -14.43 17.83
N GLU A 80 -9.17 -15.13 17.56
CA GLU A 80 -9.16 -16.48 17.01
C GLU A 80 -8.14 -17.32 17.74
N ASP A 81 -8.45 -18.60 17.97
CA ASP A 81 -7.51 -19.58 18.48
C ASP A 81 -6.58 -20.11 17.37
N GLU A 82 -5.63 -20.98 17.71
CA GLU A 82 -4.72 -21.62 16.74
C GLU A 82 -5.45 -22.47 15.69
N LYS A 83 -6.67 -22.90 16.00
CA LYS A 83 -7.53 -23.65 15.06
C LYS A 83 -8.36 -22.74 14.17
N GLY A 84 -8.33 -21.42 14.40
CA GLY A 84 -9.10 -20.42 13.66
C GLY A 84 -10.53 -20.27 14.16
N ASN A 85 -10.90 -20.83 15.33
CA ASN A 85 -12.22 -20.65 15.91
C ASN A 85 -12.29 -19.28 16.59
N LYS A 86 -13.45 -18.63 16.53
CA LYS A 86 -13.68 -17.36 17.21
C LYS A 86 -13.70 -17.55 18.74
N ILE A 87 -12.93 -16.73 19.43
CA ILE A 87 -12.87 -16.68 20.89
C ILE A 87 -13.14 -15.26 21.40
N SER A 88 -13.47 -15.12 22.68
CA SER A 88 -13.70 -13.82 23.31
C SER A 88 -12.40 -13.07 23.61
N GLU A 89 -11.33 -13.79 23.89
CA GLU A 89 -10.01 -13.28 24.24
C GLU A 89 -9.28 -12.70 23.01
N VAL A 90 -8.50 -11.63 23.24
CA VAL A 90 -7.65 -11.03 22.19
C VAL A 90 -6.29 -11.71 22.24
N ARG A 91 -5.99 -12.52 21.22
CA ARG A 91 -4.70 -13.24 21.10
C ARG A 91 -3.70 -12.60 20.17
N GLY A 92 -4.03 -11.46 19.59
CA GLY A 92 -3.13 -10.80 18.67
C GLY A 92 -3.75 -9.60 17.97
N ILE A 93 -3.10 -9.23 16.88
CA ILE A 93 -3.53 -8.15 15.98
C ILE A 93 -3.87 -8.75 14.62
N ARG A 94 -4.92 -8.22 14.01
CA ARG A 94 -5.20 -8.39 12.59
C ARG A 94 -4.98 -7.04 11.92
N ALA A 95 -4.00 -6.96 11.01
CA ALA A 95 -3.75 -5.79 10.21
C ALA A 95 -4.54 -5.90 8.91
N ALA A 96 -5.55 -5.05 8.73
CA ALA A 96 -6.24 -4.91 7.45
C ALA A 96 -5.41 -3.96 6.59
N CYS A 97 -4.68 -4.51 5.62
CA CYS A 97 -3.83 -3.78 4.69
C CYS A 97 -4.60 -3.53 3.39
N LYS A 98 -4.58 -2.28 2.90
CA LYS A 98 -5.18 -1.89 1.61
C LYS A 98 -4.16 -1.07 0.82
N VAL A 99 -3.92 -1.46 -0.43
CA VAL A 99 -3.06 -0.71 -1.34
C VAL A 99 -3.82 0.52 -1.82
N MET A 100 -3.42 1.70 -1.36
CA MET A 100 -4.05 2.98 -1.73
C MET A 100 -3.45 3.53 -3.03
N LYS A 101 -2.16 3.30 -3.26
CA LYS A 101 -1.45 3.68 -4.47
C LYS A 101 -0.42 2.63 -4.82
N THR A 102 -0.25 2.37 -6.09
CA THR A 102 0.87 1.60 -6.64
C THR A 102 1.14 2.06 -8.08
N ARG A 103 2.41 2.01 -8.49
CA ARG A 103 2.83 2.23 -9.88
C ARG A 103 2.97 0.92 -10.67
N TYR A 104 2.92 -0.22 -9.99
CA TYR A 104 3.29 -1.53 -10.55
C TYR A 104 2.13 -2.48 -10.76
N ALA A 105 0.98 -2.21 -10.14
CA ALA A 105 -0.16 -3.12 -10.17
C ALA A 105 -1.47 -2.37 -9.98
N LYS A 106 -2.59 -3.08 -10.05
CA LYS A 106 -3.91 -2.53 -9.80
C LYS A 106 -4.06 -2.10 -8.34
N PRO A 107 -4.45 -0.83 -8.04
CA PRO A 107 -4.65 -0.36 -6.68
C PRO A 107 -5.94 -0.92 -6.05
N PHE A 108 -6.15 -0.60 -4.77
CA PHE A 108 -7.33 -0.92 -3.95
C PHE A 108 -7.51 -2.38 -3.59
N GLU A 109 -6.53 -3.23 -3.85
CA GLU A 109 -6.52 -4.58 -3.31
C GLU A 109 -6.20 -4.56 -1.80
N GLY A 110 -6.86 -5.45 -1.07
CA GLY A 110 -6.69 -5.57 0.37
C GLY A 110 -6.47 -6.99 0.83
N VAL A 111 -5.59 -7.14 1.80
CA VAL A 111 -5.30 -8.40 2.49
C VAL A 111 -5.35 -8.20 3.99
N GLN A 112 -5.71 -9.23 4.74
CA GLN A 112 -5.65 -9.24 6.20
C GLN A 112 -4.48 -10.09 6.66
N VAL A 113 -3.55 -9.47 7.38
CA VAL A 113 -2.39 -10.13 7.97
C VAL A 113 -2.67 -10.39 9.45
N LYS A 114 -2.53 -11.64 9.89
CA LYS A 114 -2.68 -12.03 11.30
C LYS A 114 -1.33 -12.02 11.99
N ILE A 115 -1.28 -11.41 13.17
CA ILE A 115 -0.07 -11.29 13.99
C ILE A 115 -0.43 -11.73 15.41
N PRO A 116 -0.36 -13.05 15.72
CA PRO A 116 -0.53 -13.55 17.08
C PRO A 116 0.56 -13.02 18.01
N TYR A 117 0.24 -12.79 19.27
CA TYR A 117 1.22 -12.29 20.25
C TYR A 117 2.28 -13.32 20.60
N ASP A 118 1.91 -14.60 20.54
CA ASP A 118 2.79 -15.70 20.97
C ASP A 118 3.81 -16.09 19.88
N THR A 119 3.38 -16.10 18.60
CA THR A 119 4.19 -16.61 17.49
C THR A 119 4.66 -15.51 16.52
N GLY A 120 4.09 -14.29 16.60
CA GLY A 120 4.39 -13.22 15.66
C GLY A 120 3.72 -13.40 14.31
N MET A 121 4.20 -12.68 13.30
CA MET A 121 3.65 -12.70 11.96
C MET A 121 4.20 -13.90 11.15
N ASP A 122 3.28 -14.71 10.63
CA ASP A 122 3.63 -15.69 9.60
C ASP A 122 3.84 -14.96 8.26
N PRO A 123 4.97 -15.16 7.55
CA PRO A 123 5.23 -14.57 6.24
C PRO A 123 4.15 -14.86 5.19
N TYR A 124 3.46 -15.98 5.32
CA TYR A 124 2.38 -16.40 4.42
C TYR A 124 0.99 -15.94 4.85
N SER A 125 0.91 -15.17 5.93
CA SER A 125 -0.37 -14.69 6.48
C SER A 125 -1.15 -13.88 5.46
N GLY A 126 -2.38 -14.31 5.16
CA GLY A 126 -3.29 -13.64 4.21
C GLY A 126 -3.14 -14.10 2.76
N LEU A 127 -2.11 -14.86 2.39
CA LEU A 127 -1.91 -15.31 0.99
C LEU A 127 -3.00 -16.28 0.53
N VAL A 128 -3.44 -17.19 1.37
CA VAL A 128 -4.53 -18.13 1.01
C VAL A 128 -5.80 -17.36 0.64
N ASP A 129 -6.19 -16.38 1.46
CA ASP A 129 -7.36 -15.52 1.18
C ASP A 129 -7.18 -14.71 -0.11
N LEU A 130 -5.96 -14.25 -0.37
CA LEU A 130 -5.63 -13.50 -1.58
C LEU A 130 -5.73 -14.40 -2.82
N PHE A 131 -5.19 -15.61 -2.77
CA PHE A 131 -5.22 -16.54 -3.89
C PHE A 131 -6.63 -17.07 -4.19
N GLU A 132 -7.47 -17.24 -3.16
CA GLU A 132 -8.90 -17.52 -3.39
C GLU A 132 -9.61 -16.35 -4.08
N LYS A 133 -9.36 -15.11 -3.65
CA LYS A 133 -9.91 -13.92 -4.32
C LYS A 133 -9.46 -13.77 -5.76
N LYS A 134 -8.22 -14.19 -6.06
CA LYS A 134 -7.67 -14.17 -7.42
C LYS A 134 -8.14 -15.36 -8.27
N GLY A 135 -8.85 -16.33 -7.68
CA GLY A 135 -9.29 -17.55 -8.36
C GLY A 135 -8.18 -18.57 -8.62
N LEU A 136 -6.99 -18.36 -8.03
CA LEU A 136 -5.88 -19.33 -8.13
C LEU A 136 -6.13 -20.54 -7.24
N LEU A 137 -6.68 -20.33 -6.05
CA LEU A 137 -7.16 -21.38 -5.18
C LEU A 137 -8.69 -21.47 -5.27
N VAL A 138 -9.19 -22.60 -5.69
CA VAL A 138 -10.62 -22.85 -5.87
C VAL A 138 -11.14 -23.80 -4.80
N GLN A 139 -12.21 -23.43 -4.12
CA GLN A 139 -12.82 -24.30 -3.12
C GLN A 139 -13.49 -25.51 -3.79
N THR A 140 -13.11 -26.71 -3.35
CA THR A 140 -13.67 -27.98 -3.77
C THR A 140 -14.10 -28.77 -2.53
N GLY A 141 -15.37 -28.69 -2.18
CA GLY A 141 -15.88 -29.21 -0.91
C GLY A 141 -15.19 -28.56 0.30
N ASN A 142 -14.57 -29.37 1.15
CA ASN A 142 -13.82 -28.88 2.34
C ASN A 142 -12.33 -28.65 2.07
N ARG A 143 -11.90 -28.71 0.81
CA ARG A 143 -10.50 -28.56 0.40
C ARG A 143 -10.35 -27.40 -0.58
N LEU A 144 -9.11 -26.93 -0.74
CA LEU A 144 -8.71 -25.98 -1.77
C LEU A 144 -7.94 -26.72 -2.85
N LYS A 145 -8.19 -26.37 -4.10
CA LYS A 145 -7.55 -26.92 -5.29
C LYS A 145 -6.77 -25.84 -6.00
N TYR A 146 -5.57 -26.16 -6.40
CA TYR A 146 -4.73 -25.39 -7.31
C TYR A 146 -4.34 -26.26 -8.51
N VAL A 147 -4.32 -25.68 -9.69
CA VAL A 147 -3.81 -26.34 -10.91
C VAL A 147 -2.58 -25.59 -11.36
N ASP A 148 -1.42 -26.25 -11.37
CA ASP A 148 -0.17 -25.65 -11.79
C ASP A 148 -0.08 -25.51 -13.34
N LYS A 149 0.95 -24.83 -13.84
CA LYS A 149 1.17 -24.62 -15.27
C LYS A 149 1.35 -25.93 -16.06
N ALA A 150 1.75 -27.01 -15.39
CA ALA A 150 1.86 -28.34 -16.00
C ALA A 150 0.51 -29.08 -16.07
N GLY A 151 -0.57 -28.48 -15.55
CA GLY A 151 -1.91 -29.07 -15.49
C GLY A 151 -2.10 -30.06 -14.34
N LYS A 152 -1.14 -30.15 -13.41
CA LYS A 152 -1.24 -31.03 -12.25
C LYS A 152 -2.12 -30.38 -11.18
N GLU A 153 -3.04 -31.16 -10.64
CA GLU A 153 -3.94 -30.73 -9.57
C GLU A 153 -3.31 -30.97 -8.20
N HIS A 154 -3.29 -29.92 -7.39
CA HIS A 154 -2.91 -29.96 -5.99
C HIS A 154 -4.15 -29.70 -5.14
N ILE A 155 -4.56 -30.69 -4.32
CA ILE A 155 -5.78 -30.59 -3.52
C ILE A 155 -5.41 -30.86 -2.06
N ASP A 156 -5.72 -29.90 -1.18
CA ASP A 156 -5.45 -30.05 0.25
C ASP A 156 -6.40 -29.22 1.12
N PHE A 157 -6.38 -29.49 2.43
CA PHE A 157 -7.13 -28.69 3.38
C PHE A 157 -6.54 -27.27 3.49
N ARG A 158 -7.38 -26.27 3.76
CA ARG A 158 -6.96 -24.86 3.88
C ARG A 158 -5.72 -24.66 4.76
N LYS A 159 -5.61 -25.39 5.88
CA LYS A 159 -4.48 -25.28 6.83
C LYS A 159 -3.17 -25.88 6.30
N ALA A 160 -3.23 -26.74 5.31
CA ALA A 160 -2.05 -27.36 4.69
C ALA A 160 -1.43 -26.51 3.57
N TRP A 161 -2.05 -25.40 3.21
CA TRP A 161 -1.51 -24.42 2.27
C TRP A 161 -0.58 -23.43 3.02
N THR A 162 0.65 -23.84 3.20
CA THR A 162 1.72 -23.06 3.85
C THR A 162 3.06 -23.32 3.17
N GLY A 163 4.05 -22.48 3.41
CA GLY A 163 5.43 -22.67 2.96
C GLY A 163 5.52 -22.96 1.46
N ASP A 164 6.23 -24.03 1.12
CA ASP A 164 6.56 -24.41 -0.27
C ASP A 164 5.37 -24.45 -1.23
N LYS A 165 4.18 -24.80 -0.74
CA LYS A 165 2.96 -24.84 -1.58
C LYS A 165 2.52 -23.44 -1.99
N LEU A 166 2.62 -22.46 -1.09
CA LEU A 166 2.30 -21.09 -1.40
C LEU A 166 3.42 -20.42 -2.19
N ASP A 167 4.67 -20.79 -1.95
CA ASP A 167 5.82 -20.34 -2.73
C ASP A 167 5.72 -20.79 -4.20
N MET A 168 5.26 -22.01 -4.45
CA MET A 168 5.00 -22.50 -5.81
C MET A 168 3.97 -21.62 -6.54
N ILE A 169 2.84 -21.31 -5.90
CA ILE A 169 1.82 -20.42 -6.48
C ILE A 169 2.38 -19.03 -6.69
N MET A 170 3.15 -18.50 -5.73
CA MET A 170 3.79 -17.19 -5.83
C MET A 170 4.79 -17.09 -6.97
N ALA A 171 5.58 -18.15 -7.21
CA ALA A 171 6.54 -18.18 -8.30
C ALA A 171 5.83 -18.11 -9.66
N GLU A 172 4.81 -18.92 -9.84
CA GLU A 172 4.03 -18.93 -11.09
C GLU A 172 3.28 -17.61 -11.32
N PHE A 173 2.75 -17.01 -10.25
CA PHE A 173 2.04 -15.72 -10.33
C PHE A 173 2.98 -14.56 -10.68
N LYS A 174 4.23 -14.56 -10.19
CA LYS A 174 5.22 -13.55 -10.53
C LYS A 174 5.64 -13.57 -11.99
N GLU A 175 5.67 -14.75 -12.60
CA GLU A 175 6.00 -14.88 -14.03
C GLU A 175 4.91 -14.34 -14.96
N GLU A 176 3.65 -14.27 -14.49
CA GLU A 176 2.52 -13.72 -15.25
C GLU A 176 2.45 -12.18 -15.22
N VAL A 177 3.15 -11.53 -14.28
CA VAL A 177 3.19 -10.07 -14.23
C VAL A 177 4.20 -9.56 -15.25
N PRO A 178 3.78 -8.80 -16.30
CA PRO A 178 4.69 -8.26 -17.28
C PRO A 178 5.74 -7.38 -16.60
N THR A 179 7.01 -7.66 -16.90
CA THR A 179 8.15 -6.89 -16.36
C THR A 179 8.35 -5.56 -17.11
N GLU A 180 7.61 -5.34 -18.18
CA GLU A 180 7.66 -4.08 -18.94
C GLU A 180 6.84 -3.02 -18.21
N ILE A 181 7.52 -2.26 -17.38
CA ILE A 181 7.03 -0.99 -16.88
C ILE A 181 7.30 0.00 -18.01
N GLU A 182 6.27 0.32 -18.79
CA GLU A 182 6.34 1.54 -19.62
C GLU A 182 6.69 2.69 -18.68
N ASP A 183 7.77 3.41 -19.00
CA ASP A 183 8.24 4.56 -18.24
C ASP A 183 7.10 5.59 -18.13
N ALA A 184 6.35 5.52 -17.03
CA ALA A 184 5.29 6.49 -16.70
C ALA A 184 5.86 7.87 -16.32
N ASP A 185 7.15 8.06 -16.40
CA ASP A 185 7.88 9.29 -16.14
C ASP A 185 8.23 10.09 -17.43
N ALA A 186 7.54 9.84 -18.55
CA ALA A 186 7.62 10.74 -19.70
C ALA A 186 7.19 12.15 -19.24
N PRO A 187 8.00 13.21 -19.47
CA PRO A 187 7.65 14.56 -19.07
C PRO A 187 6.33 14.94 -19.73
N ILE A 188 5.32 15.26 -18.93
CA ILE A 188 4.09 15.87 -19.43
C ILE A 188 4.50 17.24 -19.94
N GLU A 189 4.56 17.42 -21.25
CA GLU A 189 4.67 18.73 -21.85
C GLU A 189 3.44 19.53 -21.46
N VAL A 190 3.62 20.46 -20.53
CA VAL A 190 2.61 21.42 -20.15
C VAL A 190 2.55 22.44 -21.28
N GLU A 191 1.60 22.27 -22.18
CA GLU A 191 1.23 23.34 -23.12
C GLU A 191 0.82 24.56 -22.30
N THR A 192 1.68 25.56 -22.29
CA THR A 192 1.37 26.88 -21.74
C THR A 192 0.43 27.59 -22.69
N GLU A 193 -0.87 27.48 -22.46
CA GLU A 193 -1.85 28.39 -23.08
C GLU A 193 -1.52 29.84 -22.73
N THR A 194 -0.94 30.55 -23.65
CA THR A 194 -0.77 32.01 -23.58
C THR A 194 -2.13 32.67 -23.78
N LYS A 195 -2.73 33.12 -22.68
CA LYS A 195 -3.92 33.99 -22.75
C LYS A 195 -3.63 35.26 -23.54
N PRO A 196 -4.47 35.66 -24.52
CA PRO A 196 -4.28 36.89 -25.26
C PRO A 196 -4.52 38.09 -24.33
N LYS A 197 -3.57 39.03 -24.34
CA LYS A 197 -3.67 40.31 -23.65
C LYS A 197 -4.79 41.17 -24.29
N THR A 198 -5.88 41.34 -23.54
CA THR A 198 -6.92 42.31 -23.89
C THR A 198 -6.35 43.74 -23.76
N LYS A 199 -6.21 44.44 -24.89
CA LYS A 199 -5.89 45.87 -24.92
C LYS A 199 -7.11 46.65 -24.40
N SER A 200 -6.95 47.33 -23.26
CA SER A 200 -7.91 48.37 -22.85
C SER A 200 -7.77 49.56 -23.75
N LYS A 201 -8.78 49.87 -24.56
CA LYS A 201 -8.94 51.17 -25.17
C LYS A 201 -9.34 52.19 -24.10
N LYS A 202 -8.53 53.22 -23.95
CA LYS A 202 -8.94 54.49 -23.39
C LYS A 202 -9.65 55.25 -24.51
N GLU A 203 -10.87 55.65 -24.29
CA GLU A 203 -11.54 56.77 -24.95
C GLU A 203 -11.95 57.76 -23.88
N GLU A 204 -11.64 58.96 -24.19
CA GLU A 204 -11.94 60.34 -23.80
C GLU A 204 -13.09 60.55 -22.78
#